data_63219322c06ee464f5a106f72522a2d5
#
_entry.id   63219322c06ee464f5a106f72522a2d5
#
_cell.length_a   1.000
_cell.length_b   1.000
_cell.length_c   1.000
_cell.angle_alpha   90.00
_cell.angle_beta   90.00
_cell.angle_gamma   90.00
#
_symmetry.space_group_name_H-M   'P 1'
#
loop_
_entity.id
_entity.type
_entity.pdbx_description
1 polymer ?
#
loop_
_entity_poly.entity_id
_entity_poly.type
_entity_poly.pdbx_seq_one_letter_code
_entity_poly.pdbx_strand_id
1 'polypeptide(L)' 'MKVVKLCQEGSCCPVVKVKKAQVEIGEKGNICTLTKPQWETLREKILKKEL' A
#
# COMPACT_ATOMS: atom_id res chain seq x y z
N MET A 1 10.16 -6.75 -5.89
CA MET A 1 9.47 -5.93 -4.90
C MET A 1 9.35 -4.50 -5.39
N LYS A 2 8.20 -3.89 -5.18
CA LYS A 2 7.96 -2.52 -5.61
C LYS A 2 7.67 -1.67 -4.39
N VAL A 3 8.28 -0.49 -4.33
CA VAL A 3 8.09 0.43 -3.20
C VAL A 3 7.63 1.78 -3.74
N VAL A 4 6.52 2.26 -3.21
CA VAL A 4 5.94 3.54 -3.63
C VAL A 4 5.68 4.38 -2.39
N LYS A 5 6.15 5.61 -2.40
CA LYS A 5 5.89 6.54 -1.30
C LYS A 5 4.56 7.24 -1.54
N LEU A 6 3.82 7.45 -0.47
CA LEU A 6 2.50 8.07 -0.56
C LEU A 6 2.50 9.57 -0.26
N CYS A 7 3.65 10.14 0.01
CA CYS A 7 3.73 11.58 0.24
C CYS A 7 4.61 12.22 -0.81
N GLN A 8 4.46 13.52 -0.99
CA GLN A 8 5.25 14.26 -1.97
C GLN A 8 6.53 14.82 -1.37
N GLU A 9 6.56 14.97 -0.07
CA GLU A 9 7.65 15.65 0.60
C GLU A 9 8.78 14.73 1.05
N GLY A 10 8.64 13.46 0.94
CA GLY A 10 9.75 12.56 1.11
C GLY A 10 10.20 12.22 2.52
N SER A 11 9.60 12.74 3.55
CA SER A 11 9.97 12.38 4.91
C SER A 11 8.81 11.79 5.66
N CYS A 12 9.06 10.77 6.46
CA CYS A 12 8.10 10.19 7.39
C CYS A 12 6.70 9.91 6.81
N CYS A 13 6.59 9.60 5.54
CA CYS A 13 5.28 9.31 4.98
C CYS A 13 5.10 7.81 4.81
N PRO A 14 3.84 7.33 4.80
CA PRO A 14 3.59 5.92 4.56
C PRO A 14 4.09 5.50 3.20
N VAL A 15 4.52 4.26 3.10
CA VAL A 15 4.93 3.69 1.83
C VAL A 15 4.15 2.42 1.57
N VAL A 16 4.03 2.06 0.30
CA VAL A 16 3.42 0.81 -0.12
C VAL A 16 4.53 -0.08 -0.64
N LYS A 17 4.69 -1.26 -0.04
CA LYS A 17 5.68 -2.24 -0.49
C LYS A 17 4.95 -3.43 -1.06
N VAL A 18 5.00 -3.59 -2.36
CA VAL A 18 4.35 -4.70 -3.04
C VAL A 18 5.34 -5.84 -3.16
N LYS A 19 5.11 -6.92 -2.43
CA LYS A 19 5.95 -8.10 -2.42
C LYS A 19 5.27 -9.23 -3.18
N LYS A 20 5.97 -10.37 -3.33
CA LYS A 20 5.41 -11.50 -4.06
C LYS A 20 4.14 -12.05 -3.42
N ALA A 21 4.14 -12.19 -2.10
CA ALA A 21 3.06 -12.87 -1.39
C ALA A 21 2.13 -11.92 -0.65
N GLN A 22 2.54 -10.67 -0.48
CA GLN A 22 1.76 -9.75 0.36
C GLN A 22 2.13 -8.31 0.02
N VAL A 23 1.32 -7.39 0.55
CA VAL A 23 1.57 -5.97 0.39
C VAL A 23 1.57 -5.34 1.77
N GLU A 24 2.55 -4.48 2.04
CA GLU A 24 2.64 -3.77 3.30
C GLU A 24 2.42 -2.29 3.05
N ILE A 25 1.55 -1.68 3.84
CA ILE A 25 1.24 -0.26 3.71
C ILE A 25 1.45 0.39 5.07
N GLY A 26 2.22 1.45 5.10
CA GLY A 26 2.41 2.17 6.35
C GLY A 26 3.82 2.68 6.50
N GLU A 27 4.14 3.04 7.72
CA GLU A 27 5.46 3.56 8.07
C GLU A 27 5.95 2.86 9.32
N LYS A 28 7.18 3.16 9.70
CA LYS A 28 7.80 2.52 10.85
C LYS A 28 6.89 2.59 12.07
N GLY A 29 6.61 1.44 12.66
CA GLY A 29 5.76 1.37 13.84
C GLY A 29 4.26 1.37 13.56
N ASN A 30 3.86 1.46 12.29
CA ASN A 30 2.45 1.51 11.94
C ASN A 30 2.27 0.92 10.54
N ILE A 31 2.35 -0.38 10.44
CA ILE A 31 2.30 -1.08 9.15
C ILE A 31 1.09 -2.01 9.12
N CYS A 32 0.34 -1.93 8.03
CA CYS A 32 -0.76 -2.84 7.76
C CYS A 32 -0.35 -3.79 6.64
N THR A 33 -0.53 -5.08 6.86
CA THR A 33 -0.18 -6.09 5.86
C THR A 33 -1.45 -6.63 5.21
N LEU A 34 -1.47 -6.61 3.88
CA LEU A 34 -2.59 -7.12 3.10
C LEU A 34 -2.15 -8.36 2.34
N THR A 35 -3.08 -9.30 2.16
CA THR A 35 -2.83 -10.40 1.24
C THR A 35 -2.98 -9.89 -0.19
N LYS A 36 -2.50 -10.66 -1.16
CA LYS A 36 -2.64 -10.27 -2.55
C LYS A 36 -4.10 -10.08 -2.97
N PRO A 37 -5.02 -11.00 -2.62
CA PRO A 37 -6.44 -10.77 -2.96
C PRO A 37 -7.00 -9.49 -2.34
N GLN A 38 -6.61 -9.19 -1.11
CA GLN A 38 -7.09 -7.96 -0.46
C GLN A 38 -6.52 -6.73 -1.17
N TRP A 39 -5.28 -6.79 -1.59
CA TRP A 39 -4.64 -5.70 -2.32
C TRP A 39 -5.35 -5.47 -3.66
N GLU A 40 -5.67 -6.55 -4.38
CA GLU A 40 -6.37 -6.42 -5.65
C GLU A 40 -7.76 -5.83 -5.46
N THR A 41 -8.45 -6.21 -4.41
CA THR A 41 -9.76 -5.66 -4.10
C THR A 41 -9.66 -4.16 -3.81
N LEU A 42 -8.66 -3.75 -3.06
CA LEU A 42 -8.45 -2.34 -2.76
C LEU A 42 -8.21 -1.55 -4.04
N ARG A 43 -7.38 -2.08 -4.93
CA ARG A 43 -7.12 -1.42 -6.20
C ARG A 43 -8.40 -1.25 -7.01
N GLU A 44 -9.24 -2.28 -7.06
CA GLU A 44 -10.52 -2.20 -7.77
C GLU A 44 -11.41 -1.12 -7.20
N LYS A 45 -11.48 -1.04 -5.88
CA LYS A 45 -12.34 -0.05 -5.23
C LYS A 45 -11.89 1.37 -5.56
N ILE A 46 -10.59 1.58 -5.61
CA ILE A 46 -10.05 2.89 -5.98
C ILE A 46 -10.38 3.21 -7.44
N LEU A 47 -10.19 2.24 -8.34
CA LEU A 47 -10.44 2.44 -9.76
C LEU A 47 -11.92 2.67 -10.04
N LYS A 48 -12.80 2.06 -9.25
CA LYS A 48 -14.24 2.24 -9.39
C LYS A 48 -14.75 3.47 -8.65
N LYS A 49 -13.85 4.21 -8.03
CA LYS A 49 -14.17 5.41 -7.27
C LYS A 49 -15.11 5.16 -6.09
N GLU A 50 -15.01 3.98 -5.50
CA GLU A 50 -15.76 3.70 -4.27
C GLU A 50 -15.04 4.26 -3.05
N LEU A 51 -13.76 4.56 -3.22
CA LEU A 51 -12.96 5.18 -2.17
C LEU A 51 -12.54 6.58 -2.55
#